data_9c503b13540c2edd19e5f767c0fc4128
#
_entry.id   9c503b13540c2edd19e5f767c0fc4128
#
_cell.length_a   1.000
_cell.length_b   1.000
_cell.length_c   1.000
_cell.angle_alpha   90.00
_cell.angle_beta   90.00
_cell.angle_gamma   90.00
#
_symmetry.space_group_name_H-M   'P 1'
#
loop_
_entity.id
_entity.type
_entity.pdbx_description
1 polymer ?
#
loop_
_entity_poly.entity_id
_entity_poly.type
_entity_poly.pdbx_seq_one_letter_code
_entity_poly.pdbx_strand_id
1 'polypeptide(L)'
;GHTLARFGAKTLIVDCDLRRPMMRGIAGLEAKKGMSEIIVVTFSTEITSGELGEMTIGDIHKLIEIQEKTGVLHYKNEKHLFTVSFHNGRIISVDSPTGSLEARLAGLLVQSGKITKSQAQMALSRWKSTSLRFEEVLLHLRFLAPEDLAGSLTLNLEENIRNLYRCEHANFIFREGSDFIEPASNLMAARAGNGLRDLNGVSPKSTPFLAEKIRQYVVQAGQENLWVLPSGRIPPNPTEFLANKRVKALLEILRGEFDIILLDSPPAATMSDATVLARYCDGIIMVVRAGSTHLEEMRRAKEQLDSVQAPIVGAVLNMLNVKKDPYYYKYYVSKYQDYYAKDTKVPKNKAQSLFSHLRK
;
A
#
# COMPACT_ATOMS: atom_id res chain seq x y z
N GLY A 1 -12.75 15.93 6.17
CA GLY A 1 -12.94 14.78 7.08
C GLY A 1 -14.35 14.71 7.63
N HIS A 2 -14.77 15.68 8.44
CA HIS A 2 -16.09 15.66 9.07
C HIS A 2 -17.27 15.46 8.10
N THR A 3 -17.27 16.16 6.98
CA THR A 3 -18.35 16.04 5.98
C THR A 3 -18.41 14.63 5.39
N LEU A 4 -17.26 14.07 5.01
CA LEU A 4 -17.16 12.71 4.44
C LEU A 4 -17.64 11.66 5.43
N ALA A 5 -17.21 11.75 6.69
CA ALA A 5 -17.63 10.85 7.76
C ALA A 5 -19.16 10.92 8.02
N ARG A 6 -19.77 12.11 7.93
CA ARG A 6 -21.24 12.27 8.04
C ARG A 6 -22.00 11.60 6.91
N PHE A 7 -21.40 11.45 5.74
CA PHE A 7 -21.96 10.67 4.62
C PHE A 7 -21.71 9.16 4.75
N GLY A 8 -21.18 8.69 5.89
CA GLY A 8 -20.99 7.28 6.19
C GLY A 8 -19.65 6.69 5.73
N ALA A 9 -18.78 7.48 5.08
CA ALA A 9 -17.46 7.02 4.67
C ALA A 9 -16.52 6.88 5.87
N LYS A 10 -15.89 5.71 6.05
CA LYS A 10 -14.80 5.51 7.02
C LYS A 10 -13.61 6.37 6.62
N THR A 11 -13.46 7.50 7.29
CA THR A 11 -12.48 8.53 6.95
C THR A 11 -11.34 8.56 7.97
N LEU A 12 -10.11 8.44 7.50
CA LEU A 12 -8.90 8.61 8.29
C LEU A 12 -8.21 9.92 7.90
N ILE A 13 -7.79 10.69 8.89
CA ILE A 13 -6.85 11.81 8.70
C ILE A 13 -5.50 11.38 9.24
N VAL A 14 -4.46 11.47 8.41
CA VAL A 14 -3.07 11.18 8.80
C VAL A 14 -2.32 12.50 8.91
N ASP A 15 -1.79 12.78 10.09
CA ASP A 15 -0.97 13.97 10.36
C ASP A 15 0.45 13.74 9.79
N CYS A 16 0.68 14.23 8.57
CA CYS A 16 1.97 14.18 7.89
C CYS A 16 2.77 15.50 8.03
N ASP A 17 2.23 16.52 8.73
CA ASP A 17 3.04 17.69 9.13
C ASP A 17 3.92 17.33 10.33
N LEU A 18 4.98 16.57 10.06
CA LEU A 18 5.95 16.15 11.07
C LEU A 18 6.78 17.31 11.64
N ARG A 19 6.69 18.50 11.06
CA ARG A 19 7.42 19.70 11.49
C ARG A 19 6.64 20.50 12.52
N ARG A 20 5.31 20.57 12.34
CA ARG A 20 4.39 21.28 13.22
C ARG A 20 3.08 20.50 13.39
N PRO A 21 3.14 19.32 14.03
CA PRO A 21 1.98 18.46 14.16
C PRO A 21 0.89 19.14 14.98
N MET A 22 -0.25 19.42 14.36
CA MET A 22 -1.37 20.13 14.97
C MET A 22 -2.61 19.27 15.18
N MET A 23 -2.74 18.15 14.45
CA MET A 23 -3.93 17.31 14.47
C MET A 23 -4.24 16.76 15.87
N ARG A 24 -3.20 16.47 16.65
CA ARG A 24 -3.34 16.01 18.02
C ARG A 24 -4.10 17.03 18.90
N GLY A 25 -3.73 18.31 18.81
CA GLY A 25 -4.40 19.38 19.55
C GLY A 25 -5.81 19.65 19.03
N ILE A 26 -6.02 19.67 17.72
CA ILE A 26 -7.30 19.92 17.06
C ILE A 26 -8.32 18.83 17.39
N ALA A 27 -7.88 17.58 17.43
CA ALA A 27 -8.75 16.43 17.73
C ALA A 27 -8.92 16.18 19.25
N GLY A 28 -8.31 16.98 20.12
CA GLY A 28 -8.36 16.79 21.58
C GLY A 28 -7.73 15.49 22.05
N LEU A 29 -6.74 14.96 21.31
CA LEU A 29 -6.18 13.65 21.55
C LEU A 29 -5.01 13.71 22.54
N GLU A 30 -5.03 12.84 23.53
CA GLU A 30 -3.90 12.63 24.46
C GLU A 30 -2.79 11.72 23.86
N ALA A 31 -3.02 11.17 22.68
CA ALA A 31 -2.13 10.21 22.05
C ALA A 31 -0.71 10.76 21.87
N LYS A 32 0.26 10.14 22.54
CA LYS A 32 1.69 10.48 22.45
C LYS A 32 2.41 9.71 21.34
N LYS A 33 1.76 8.70 20.77
CA LYS A 33 2.28 7.79 19.75
C LYS A 33 1.49 7.95 18.45
N GLY A 34 2.10 7.68 17.33
CA GLY A 34 1.47 7.82 16.03
C GLY A 34 2.27 7.14 14.91
N MET A 35 2.27 7.75 13.73
CA MET A 35 2.91 7.22 12.52
C MET A 35 4.40 6.87 12.74
N SER A 36 5.14 7.72 13.44
CA SER A 36 6.58 7.49 13.70
C SER A 36 6.83 6.20 14.47
N GLU A 37 6.01 5.92 15.49
CA GLU A 37 6.16 4.71 16.30
C GLU A 37 5.76 3.47 15.50
N ILE A 38 4.75 3.53 14.64
CA ILE A 38 4.40 2.42 13.75
C ILE A 38 5.60 2.05 12.88
N ILE A 39 6.19 3.04 12.23
CA ILE A 39 7.33 2.84 11.32
C ILE A 39 8.53 2.24 12.05
N VAL A 40 8.80 2.68 13.28
CA VAL A 40 9.98 2.25 14.04
C VAL A 40 9.72 0.94 14.79
N VAL A 41 8.56 0.79 15.41
CA VAL A 41 8.27 -0.35 16.31
C VAL A 41 7.62 -1.50 15.55
N THR A 42 6.46 -1.26 14.93
CA THR A 42 5.67 -2.33 14.31
C THR A 42 6.40 -2.96 13.12
N PHE A 43 7.02 -2.13 12.28
CA PHE A 43 7.72 -2.62 11.09
C PHE A 43 9.15 -3.10 11.34
N SER A 44 9.62 -3.05 12.58
CA SER A 44 10.89 -3.66 13.01
C SER A 44 10.71 -4.95 13.81
N THR A 45 9.49 -5.51 13.82
CA THR A 45 9.23 -6.83 14.43
C THR A 45 10.15 -7.87 13.79
N GLU A 46 10.95 -8.55 14.61
CA GLU A 46 11.84 -9.60 14.12
C GLU A 46 11.05 -10.83 13.67
N ILE A 47 11.46 -11.37 12.53
CA ILE A 47 10.90 -12.60 11.96
C ILE A 47 12.01 -13.65 12.03
N THR A 48 11.87 -14.60 12.94
CA THR A 48 12.83 -15.70 13.11
C THR A 48 12.14 -17.04 13.00
N SER A 49 11.26 -17.36 13.94
CA SER A 49 10.46 -18.58 13.98
C SER A 49 9.22 -18.38 14.81
N GLY A 50 8.19 -19.18 14.56
CA GLY A 50 6.95 -19.17 15.31
C GLY A 50 5.91 -20.10 14.72
N GLU A 51 4.68 -19.95 15.20
CA GLU A 51 3.51 -20.65 14.70
C GLU A 51 2.54 -19.63 14.07
N LEU A 52 1.89 -20.01 12.98
CA LEU A 52 0.81 -19.24 12.40
C LEU A 52 -0.38 -19.24 13.37
N GLY A 53 -0.90 -18.06 13.66
CA GLY A 53 -2.00 -17.85 14.58
C GLY A 53 -2.31 -16.36 14.64
N GLU A 54 -1.66 -15.62 15.55
CA GLU A 54 -1.79 -14.15 15.58
C GLU A 54 -1.25 -13.51 14.30
N MET A 55 -0.12 -14.01 13.77
CA MET A 55 0.45 -13.57 12.49
C MET A 55 0.05 -14.53 11.37
N THR A 56 -0.49 -14.00 10.30
CA THR A 56 -0.76 -14.75 9.08
C THR A 56 0.48 -14.84 8.19
N ILE A 57 0.46 -15.74 7.21
CA ILE A 57 1.49 -15.80 6.14
C ILE A 57 1.65 -14.44 5.48
N GLY A 58 0.53 -13.72 5.27
CA GLY A 58 0.53 -12.38 4.71
C GLY A 58 1.26 -11.35 5.55
N ASP A 59 1.06 -11.37 6.86
CA ASP A 59 1.76 -10.48 7.79
C ASP A 59 3.27 -10.72 7.75
N ILE A 60 3.69 -11.98 7.77
CA ILE A 60 5.10 -12.38 7.72
C ILE A 60 5.74 -11.93 6.40
N HIS A 61 5.11 -12.23 5.28
CA HIS A 61 5.60 -11.81 3.96
C HIS A 61 5.66 -10.29 3.85
N LYS A 62 4.65 -9.57 4.34
CA LYS A 62 4.64 -8.10 4.32
C LYS A 62 5.76 -7.51 5.18
N LEU A 63 6.04 -8.08 6.34
CA LEU A 63 7.18 -7.65 7.16
C LEU A 63 8.53 -7.92 6.47
N ILE A 64 8.71 -9.09 5.81
CA ILE A 64 9.91 -9.38 5.03
C ILE A 64 10.07 -8.37 3.88
N GLU A 65 8.98 -8.05 3.17
CA GLU A 65 8.95 -7.04 2.12
C GLU A 65 9.35 -5.66 2.64
N ILE A 66 8.74 -5.21 3.75
CA ILE A 66 8.99 -3.91 4.37
C ILE A 66 10.43 -3.79 4.87
N GLN A 67 10.98 -4.88 5.39
CA GLN A 67 12.35 -4.95 5.92
C GLN A 67 13.39 -5.23 4.83
N GLU A 68 12.96 -5.47 3.58
CA GLU A 68 13.81 -5.80 2.42
C GLU A 68 14.75 -6.99 2.70
N LYS A 69 14.27 -7.97 3.50
CA LYS A 69 15.11 -9.12 3.88
C LYS A 69 15.35 -10.05 2.70
N THR A 70 16.56 -10.61 2.69
CA THR A 70 16.97 -11.69 1.78
C THR A 70 17.15 -12.95 2.61
N GLY A 71 16.57 -14.08 2.17
CA GLY A 71 16.64 -15.32 2.92
C GLY A 71 15.57 -16.33 2.50
N VAL A 72 15.44 -17.37 3.29
CA VAL A 72 14.52 -18.48 3.04
C VAL A 72 13.58 -18.68 4.22
N LEU A 73 12.29 -18.75 3.93
CA LEU A 73 11.23 -18.97 4.87
C LEU A 73 10.64 -20.37 4.66
N HIS A 74 10.69 -21.19 5.68
CA HIS A 74 10.10 -22.52 5.68
C HIS A 74 8.79 -22.48 6.45
N TYR A 75 7.71 -23.00 5.86
CA TYR A 75 6.45 -23.29 6.51
C TYR A 75 6.22 -24.79 6.58
N LYS A 76 5.99 -25.32 7.76
CA LYS A 76 5.75 -26.74 7.97
C LYS A 76 4.47 -27.00 8.76
N ASN A 77 3.58 -27.82 8.21
CA ASN A 77 2.48 -28.43 8.93
C ASN A 77 2.53 -29.96 8.78
N GLU A 78 1.54 -30.67 9.28
CA GLU A 78 1.49 -32.15 9.22
C GLU A 78 1.52 -32.71 7.79
N LYS A 79 1.00 -31.95 6.79
CA LYS A 79 0.79 -32.42 5.42
C LYS A 79 1.74 -31.78 4.40
N HIS A 80 2.21 -30.56 4.69
CA HIS A 80 2.93 -29.73 3.73
C HIS A 80 4.16 -29.10 4.36
N LEU A 81 5.20 -28.99 3.55
CA LEU A 81 6.37 -28.15 3.81
C LEU A 81 6.51 -27.20 2.63
N PHE A 82 6.37 -25.90 2.83
CA PHE A 82 6.65 -24.89 1.83
C PHE A 82 7.97 -24.21 2.13
N THR A 83 8.71 -23.93 1.09
CA THR A 83 9.95 -23.16 1.13
C THR A 83 9.77 -21.93 0.26
N VAL A 84 9.89 -20.74 0.84
CA VAL A 84 9.74 -19.46 0.13
C VAL A 84 11.05 -18.72 0.19
N SER A 85 11.64 -18.44 -0.97
CA SER A 85 12.87 -17.67 -1.06
C SER A 85 12.58 -16.20 -1.35
N PHE A 86 13.27 -15.33 -0.63
CA PHE A 86 13.13 -13.87 -0.74
C PHE A 86 14.48 -13.25 -1.15
N HIS A 87 14.41 -12.24 -2.01
CA HIS A 87 15.55 -11.38 -2.34
C HIS A 87 15.12 -9.91 -2.25
N ASN A 88 15.75 -9.15 -1.35
CA ASN A 88 15.38 -7.75 -1.07
C ASN A 88 13.88 -7.59 -0.81
N GLY A 89 13.31 -8.47 0.02
CA GLY A 89 11.90 -8.47 0.39
C GLY A 89 10.94 -9.04 -0.66
N ARG A 90 11.42 -9.42 -1.85
CA ARG A 90 10.58 -9.96 -2.94
C ARG A 90 10.64 -11.48 -2.98
N ILE A 91 9.49 -12.11 -3.16
CA ILE A 91 9.42 -13.57 -3.37
C ILE A 91 10.05 -13.89 -4.73
N ILE A 92 11.03 -14.79 -4.73
CA ILE A 92 11.71 -15.27 -5.93
C ILE A 92 11.40 -16.73 -6.23
N SER A 93 11.07 -17.54 -5.22
CA SER A 93 10.57 -18.90 -5.42
C SER A 93 9.62 -19.33 -4.31
N VAL A 94 8.72 -20.25 -4.62
CA VAL A 94 7.87 -20.96 -3.66
C VAL A 94 7.86 -22.44 -4.05
N ASP A 95 8.46 -23.26 -3.20
CA ASP A 95 8.56 -24.70 -3.39
C ASP A 95 7.68 -25.44 -2.37
N SER A 96 7.09 -26.55 -2.82
CA SER A 96 6.25 -27.42 -2.00
C SER A 96 6.64 -28.88 -2.26
N PRO A 97 6.69 -29.75 -1.25
CA PRO A 97 7.20 -31.12 -1.39
C PRO A 97 6.26 -32.10 -2.10
N THR A 98 5.08 -31.69 -2.53
CA THR A 98 4.15 -32.55 -3.28
C THR A 98 4.62 -32.77 -4.72
N GLY A 99 5.67 -33.57 -4.90
CA GLY A 99 6.32 -33.84 -6.20
C GLY A 99 7.50 -32.90 -6.49
N SER A 100 8.39 -33.33 -7.37
CA SER A 100 9.49 -32.45 -7.79
C SER A 100 8.93 -31.24 -8.53
N LEU A 101 9.63 -30.10 -8.40
CA LEU A 101 9.29 -28.86 -9.13
C LEU A 101 9.14 -29.14 -10.63
N GLU A 102 10.03 -29.97 -11.16
CA GLU A 102 10.08 -30.37 -12.57
C GLU A 102 8.85 -31.17 -12.99
N ALA A 103 8.39 -32.09 -12.15
CA ALA A 103 7.18 -32.87 -12.44
C ALA A 103 5.92 -31.98 -12.47
N ARG A 104 5.85 -30.98 -11.57
CA ARG A 104 4.75 -30.03 -11.57
C ARG A 104 4.80 -29.09 -12.77
N LEU A 105 5.98 -28.55 -13.09
CA LEU A 105 6.18 -27.71 -14.27
C LEU A 105 5.82 -28.49 -15.55
N ALA A 106 6.25 -29.75 -15.66
CA ALA A 106 5.87 -30.63 -16.76
C ALA A 106 4.34 -30.83 -16.84
N GLY A 107 3.67 -31.02 -15.70
CA GLY A 107 2.23 -31.14 -15.61
C GLY A 107 1.50 -29.89 -16.09
N LEU A 108 1.91 -28.71 -15.63
CA LEU A 108 1.36 -27.42 -16.06
C LEU A 108 1.54 -27.16 -17.56
N LEU A 109 2.74 -27.47 -18.08
CA LEU A 109 3.03 -27.34 -19.51
C LEU A 109 2.14 -28.25 -20.37
N VAL A 110 1.86 -29.47 -19.89
CA VAL A 110 0.92 -30.39 -20.55
C VAL A 110 -0.51 -29.86 -20.46
N GLN A 111 -0.94 -29.41 -19.29
CA GLN A 111 -2.30 -28.90 -19.06
C GLN A 111 -2.59 -27.64 -19.88
N SER A 112 -1.58 -26.76 -20.02
CA SER A 112 -1.66 -25.56 -20.86
C SER A 112 -1.48 -25.83 -22.36
N GLY A 113 -1.29 -27.08 -22.76
CA GLY A 113 -1.11 -27.46 -24.16
C GLY A 113 0.22 -27.03 -24.78
N LYS A 114 1.18 -26.57 -23.97
CA LYS A 114 2.49 -26.12 -24.44
C LYS A 114 3.40 -27.28 -24.85
N ILE A 115 3.29 -28.42 -24.19
CA ILE A 115 3.97 -29.67 -24.53
C ILE A 115 3.00 -30.87 -24.44
N THR A 116 3.32 -31.95 -25.11
CA THR A 116 2.56 -33.21 -24.99
C THR A 116 3.01 -34.03 -23.79
N LYS A 117 2.18 -34.97 -23.33
CA LYS A 117 2.54 -35.93 -22.27
C LYS A 117 3.84 -36.70 -22.58
N SER A 118 4.01 -37.08 -23.84
CA SER A 118 5.21 -37.80 -24.31
C SER A 118 6.46 -36.91 -24.20
N GLN A 119 6.37 -35.64 -24.60
CA GLN A 119 7.47 -34.68 -24.46
C GLN A 119 7.81 -34.42 -23.00
N ALA A 120 6.82 -34.30 -22.13
CA ALA A 120 7.02 -34.13 -20.67
C ALA A 120 7.77 -35.33 -20.07
N GLN A 121 7.36 -36.57 -20.41
CA GLN A 121 8.03 -37.78 -19.95
C GLN A 121 9.51 -37.88 -20.47
N MET A 122 9.72 -37.54 -21.72
CA MET A 122 11.06 -37.51 -22.32
C MET A 122 11.95 -36.47 -21.64
N ALA A 123 11.44 -35.27 -21.41
CA ALA A 123 12.18 -34.21 -20.74
C ALA A 123 12.53 -34.59 -19.28
N LEU A 124 11.59 -35.15 -18.52
CA LEU A 124 11.85 -35.63 -17.15
C LEU A 124 12.84 -36.76 -17.10
N SER A 125 12.81 -37.71 -18.05
CA SER A 125 13.81 -38.79 -18.14
C SER A 125 15.18 -38.24 -18.45
N ARG A 126 15.29 -37.30 -19.39
CA ARG A 126 16.54 -36.66 -19.78
C ARG A 126 17.12 -35.84 -18.64
N TRP A 127 16.29 -35.07 -17.92
CA TRP A 127 16.70 -34.31 -16.75
C TRP A 127 17.32 -35.19 -15.67
N LYS A 128 16.69 -36.33 -15.34
CA LYS A 128 17.23 -37.29 -14.35
C LYS A 128 18.59 -37.88 -14.74
N SER A 129 18.93 -37.90 -16.02
CA SER A 129 20.17 -38.45 -16.55
C SER A 129 21.25 -37.39 -16.84
N THR A 130 20.97 -36.12 -16.56
CA THR A 130 21.91 -35.02 -16.84
C THR A 130 22.03 -34.11 -15.62
N SER A 131 23.11 -33.33 -15.56
CA SER A 131 23.26 -32.24 -14.56
C SER A 131 22.60 -30.92 -15.00
N LEU A 132 21.88 -30.91 -16.11
CA LEU A 132 21.18 -29.73 -16.61
C LEU A 132 19.92 -29.52 -15.81
N ARG A 133 19.45 -28.26 -15.74
CA ARG A 133 18.14 -27.91 -15.18
C ARG A 133 17.02 -28.39 -16.09
N PHE A 134 15.86 -28.64 -15.54
CA PHE A 134 14.72 -29.11 -16.32
C PHE A 134 14.32 -28.09 -17.40
N GLU A 135 14.39 -26.81 -17.10
CA GLU A 135 14.13 -25.72 -18.05
C GLU A 135 15.15 -25.74 -19.21
N GLU A 136 16.42 -25.97 -18.91
CA GLU A 136 17.47 -26.07 -19.92
C GLU A 136 17.23 -27.30 -20.81
N VAL A 137 16.80 -28.42 -20.22
CA VAL A 137 16.44 -29.63 -20.99
C VAL A 137 15.28 -29.35 -21.93
N LEU A 138 14.23 -28.65 -21.49
CA LEU A 138 13.08 -28.27 -22.34
C LEU A 138 13.51 -27.40 -23.53
N LEU A 139 14.40 -26.43 -23.28
CA LEU A 139 14.95 -25.55 -24.31
C LEU A 139 15.88 -26.29 -25.27
N HIS A 140 16.77 -27.14 -24.74
CA HIS A 140 17.66 -27.97 -25.58
C HIS A 140 16.92 -28.96 -26.47
N LEU A 141 15.84 -29.56 -25.96
CA LEU A 141 14.98 -30.44 -26.73
C LEU A 141 14.06 -29.68 -27.70
N ARG A 142 14.11 -28.36 -27.68
CA ARG A 142 13.23 -27.45 -28.46
C ARG A 142 11.74 -27.76 -28.29
N PHE A 143 11.36 -28.21 -27.09
CA PHE A 143 9.96 -28.47 -26.79
C PHE A 143 9.22 -27.20 -26.41
N LEU A 144 9.95 -26.16 -26.03
CA LEU A 144 9.39 -24.90 -25.56
C LEU A 144 10.23 -23.71 -26.03
N ALA A 145 9.58 -22.59 -26.35
CA ALA A 145 10.24 -21.31 -26.59
C ALA A 145 10.58 -20.62 -25.26
N PRO A 146 11.63 -19.77 -25.20
CA PRO A 146 12.00 -19.05 -23.98
C PRO A 146 10.85 -18.21 -23.39
N GLU A 147 10.04 -17.58 -24.24
CA GLU A 147 8.90 -16.75 -23.82
C GLU A 147 7.81 -17.60 -23.15
N ASP A 148 7.51 -18.77 -23.72
CA ASP A 148 6.52 -19.70 -23.19
C ASP A 148 6.98 -20.30 -21.85
N LEU A 149 8.27 -20.54 -21.69
CA LEU A 149 8.86 -21.01 -20.42
C LEU A 149 8.68 -19.97 -19.33
N ALA A 150 9.01 -18.69 -19.59
CA ALA A 150 8.87 -17.61 -18.63
C ALA A 150 7.42 -17.47 -18.14
N GLY A 151 6.45 -17.51 -19.05
CA GLY A 151 5.03 -17.47 -18.69
C GLY A 151 4.59 -18.66 -17.82
N SER A 152 5.07 -19.87 -18.15
CA SER A 152 4.72 -21.08 -17.38
C SER A 152 5.33 -21.10 -15.99
N LEU A 153 6.55 -20.59 -15.83
CA LEU A 153 7.20 -20.43 -14.52
C LEU A 153 6.44 -19.43 -13.63
N THR A 154 5.95 -18.34 -14.21
CA THR A 154 5.12 -17.37 -13.49
C THR A 154 3.81 -18.00 -13.00
N LEU A 155 3.11 -18.75 -13.86
CA LEU A 155 1.88 -19.45 -13.48
C LEU A 155 2.11 -20.48 -12.37
N ASN A 156 3.21 -21.24 -12.44
CA ASN A 156 3.57 -22.20 -11.39
C ASN A 156 3.84 -21.50 -10.05
N LEU A 157 4.54 -20.39 -10.08
CA LEU A 157 4.79 -19.57 -8.87
C LEU A 157 3.50 -19.05 -8.27
N GLU A 158 2.60 -18.50 -9.09
CA GLU A 158 1.29 -18.03 -8.64
C GLU A 158 0.45 -19.14 -8.00
N GLU A 159 0.43 -20.34 -8.59
CA GLU A 159 -0.31 -21.48 -8.05
C GLU A 159 0.27 -21.93 -6.70
N ASN A 160 1.60 -22.02 -6.59
CA ASN A 160 2.26 -22.35 -5.34
C ASN A 160 1.99 -21.31 -4.25
N ILE A 161 1.99 -20.03 -4.59
CA ILE A 161 1.64 -18.94 -3.66
C ILE A 161 0.18 -19.07 -3.21
N ARG A 162 -0.76 -19.32 -4.11
CA ARG A 162 -2.17 -19.53 -3.75
C ARG A 162 -2.35 -20.72 -2.80
N ASN A 163 -1.63 -21.81 -3.04
CA ASN A 163 -1.68 -22.99 -2.18
C ASN A 163 -1.06 -22.72 -0.81
N LEU A 164 0.03 -21.96 -0.76
CA LEU A 164 0.65 -21.53 0.48
C LEU A 164 -0.31 -20.68 1.34
N TYR A 165 -0.98 -19.69 0.75
CA TYR A 165 -1.90 -18.81 1.47
C TYR A 165 -3.18 -19.49 1.96
N ARG A 166 -3.46 -20.73 1.56
CA ARG A 166 -4.54 -21.56 2.12
C ARG A 166 -4.13 -22.30 3.39
N CYS A 167 -2.84 -22.23 3.77
CA CYS A 167 -2.38 -22.84 5.01
C CYS A 167 -2.73 -21.95 6.20
N GLU A 168 -3.67 -22.37 7.05
CA GLU A 168 -4.09 -21.63 8.23
C GLU A 168 -3.20 -21.93 9.46
N HIS A 169 -2.63 -23.14 9.52
CA HIS A 169 -1.80 -23.60 10.62
C HIS A 169 -0.49 -24.17 10.09
N ALA A 170 0.62 -23.57 10.48
CA ALA A 170 1.97 -24.07 10.20
C ALA A 170 2.97 -23.44 11.17
N ASN A 171 4.04 -24.15 11.47
CA ASN A 171 5.22 -23.55 12.06
C ASN A 171 6.04 -22.91 10.95
N PHE A 172 6.66 -21.77 11.25
CA PHE A 172 7.55 -21.13 10.30
C PHE A 172 8.94 -20.88 10.90
N ILE A 173 9.95 -20.88 10.04
CA ILE A 173 11.34 -20.54 10.36
C ILE A 173 11.90 -19.72 9.21
N PHE A 174 12.37 -18.51 9.51
CA PHE A 174 13.08 -17.66 8.54
C PHE A 174 14.58 -17.71 8.80
N ARG A 175 15.33 -17.96 7.75
CA ARG A 175 16.79 -17.93 7.75
C ARG A 175 17.24 -16.79 6.86
N GLU A 176 17.78 -15.75 7.48
CA GLU A 176 18.30 -14.58 6.76
C GLU A 176 19.69 -14.89 6.19
N GLY A 177 19.91 -14.52 4.93
CA GLY A 177 21.18 -14.69 4.21
C GLY A 177 20.97 -15.15 2.78
N SER A 178 21.88 -14.79 1.90
CA SER A 178 21.89 -15.23 0.49
C SER A 178 22.35 -16.67 0.31
N ASP A 179 23.09 -17.21 1.28
CA ASP A 179 23.72 -18.54 1.20
C ASP A 179 22.69 -19.68 1.22
N PHE A 180 21.47 -19.38 1.68
CA PHE A 180 20.36 -20.34 1.72
C PHE A 180 19.51 -20.33 0.45
N ILE A 181 19.78 -19.39 -0.48
CA ILE A 181 19.05 -19.27 -1.74
C ILE A 181 19.76 -20.11 -2.78
N GLU A 182 19.11 -21.18 -3.26
CA GLU A 182 19.70 -22.00 -4.31
C GLU A 182 20.02 -21.15 -5.57
N PRO A 183 21.17 -21.39 -6.25
CA PRO A 183 21.57 -20.62 -7.44
C PRO A 183 20.53 -20.56 -8.56
N ALA A 184 19.62 -21.56 -8.60
CA ALA A 184 18.49 -21.61 -9.53
C ALA A 184 17.48 -20.47 -9.33
N SER A 185 17.19 -20.12 -8.07
CA SER A 185 16.29 -19.02 -7.72
C SER A 185 16.84 -17.65 -8.14
N ASN A 186 18.17 -17.49 -8.09
CA ASN A 186 18.82 -16.25 -8.50
C ASN A 186 18.69 -15.97 -10.01
N LEU A 187 18.66 -17.01 -10.85
CA LEU A 187 18.49 -16.88 -12.29
C LEU A 187 17.03 -16.53 -12.67
N MET A 188 16.07 -17.07 -11.91
CA MET A 188 14.65 -16.68 -12.03
C MET A 188 14.43 -15.23 -11.60
N ALA A 189 15.06 -14.78 -10.51
CA ALA A 189 15.00 -13.39 -10.06
C ALA A 189 15.57 -12.40 -11.10
N ALA A 190 16.71 -12.75 -11.72
CA ALA A 190 17.33 -11.91 -12.74
C ALA A 190 16.49 -11.84 -14.04
N ARG A 191 15.83 -12.95 -14.43
CA ARG A 191 14.95 -13.00 -15.62
C ARG A 191 13.54 -12.48 -15.33
N ALA A 192 13.04 -12.63 -14.12
CA ALA A 192 11.75 -12.10 -13.65
C ALA A 192 11.79 -10.60 -13.30
N GLY A 193 12.95 -9.96 -13.39
CA GLY A 193 13.07 -8.51 -13.13
C GLY A 193 12.09 -7.63 -13.91
N ASN A 194 11.55 -8.13 -15.03
CA ASN A 194 10.49 -7.49 -15.80
C ASN A 194 9.09 -8.14 -15.63
N GLY A 195 9.00 -9.38 -15.12
CA GLY A 195 7.73 -10.13 -15.03
C GLY A 195 7.12 -10.21 -13.62
N LEU A 196 7.93 -10.11 -12.56
CA LEU A 196 7.45 -10.17 -11.16
C LEU A 196 6.72 -8.89 -10.69
N ARG A 197 6.62 -7.86 -11.52
CA ARG A 197 5.83 -6.66 -11.18
C ARG A 197 4.35 -6.97 -10.98
N ASP A 198 3.83 -8.05 -11.55
CA ASP A 198 2.41 -8.40 -11.49
C ASP A 198 2.04 -9.37 -10.34
N LEU A 199 3.03 -9.95 -9.65
CA LEU A 199 2.76 -10.76 -8.44
C LEU A 199 2.19 -9.94 -7.27
N ASN A 200 2.21 -8.62 -7.34
CA ASN A 200 1.48 -7.75 -6.41
C ASN A 200 -0.04 -8.04 -6.39
N GLY A 201 -0.60 -8.72 -7.40
CA GLY A 201 -1.98 -9.19 -7.43
C GLY A 201 -2.24 -10.48 -6.65
N VAL A 202 -1.19 -11.26 -6.35
CA VAL A 202 -1.26 -12.55 -5.63
C VAL A 202 -0.87 -12.42 -4.16
N SER A 203 -0.28 -11.27 -3.78
CA SER A 203 -0.01 -10.95 -2.37
C SER A 203 -1.32 -10.95 -1.57
N PRO A 204 -1.34 -11.49 -0.36
CA PRO A 204 -2.55 -11.47 0.45
C PRO A 204 -2.99 -10.03 0.66
N LYS A 205 -4.22 -9.73 0.28
CA LYS A 205 -4.84 -8.41 0.47
C LYS A 205 -5.05 -8.05 1.94
N SER A 206 -4.82 -9.00 2.84
CA SER A 206 -5.12 -8.89 4.27
C SER A 206 -3.89 -9.18 5.10
N THR A 207 -3.54 -8.23 5.95
CA THR A 207 -2.50 -8.31 6.97
C THR A 207 -3.12 -7.99 8.33
N PRO A 208 -3.98 -8.91 8.88
CA PRO A 208 -4.81 -8.61 10.05
C PRO A 208 -3.98 -8.28 11.30
N PHE A 209 -2.86 -8.95 11.51
CA PHE A 209 -1.97 -8.66 12.63
C PHE A 209 -1.38 -7.25 12.53
N LEU A 210 -0.85 -6.88 11.37
CA LEU A 210 -0.29 -5.53 11.16
C LEU A 210 -1.38 -4.47 11.25
N ALA A 211 -2.55 -4.71 10.68
CA ALA A 211 -3.69 -3.81 10.77
C ALA A 211 -4.11 -3.59 12.23
N GLU A 212 -4.18 -4.66 13.04
CA GLU A 212 -4.51 -4.56 14.46
C GLU A 212 -3.44 -3.80 15.25
N LYS A 213 -2.16 -4.07 14.99
CA LYS A 213 -1.05 -3.29 15.60
C LYS A 213 -1.10 -1.81 15.21
N ILE A 214 -1.46 -1.49 13.98
CA ILE A 214 -1.60 -0.12 13.49
C ILE A 214 -2.82 0.56 14.12
N ARG A 215 -3.94 -0.14 14.26
CA ARG A 215 -5.18 0.40 14.88
C ARG A 215 -4.95 0.95 16.28
N GLN A 216 -4.01 0.40 17.05
CA GLN A 216 -3.67 0.90 18.39
C GLN A 216 -3.17 2.35 18.38
N TYR A 217 -2.73 2.86 17.24
CA TYR A 217 -2.23 4.23 17.06
C TYR A 217 -3.28 5.15 16.42
N VAL A 218 -4.37 4.58 15.92
CA VAL A 218 -5.45 5.32 15.27
C VAL A 218 -6.52 5.64 16.31
N VAL A 219 -6.89 6.91 16.42
CA VAL A 219 -7.81 7.40 17.44
C VAL A 219 -9.08 7.93 16.80
N GLN A 220 -10.24 7.55 17.33
CA GLN A 220 -11.52 8.07 16.87
C GLN A 220 -11.68 9.54 17.29
N ALA A 221 -12.02 10.41 16.37
CA ALA A 221 -12.07 11.87 16.57
C ALA A 221 -13.48 12.38 16.85
N GLY A 222 -14.04 12.02 18.00
CA GLY A 222 -15.30 12.60 18.49
C GLY A 222 -16.54 12.52 17.60
N GLN A 223 -16.42 11.92 16.41
CA GLN A 223 -17.48 11.72 15.42
C GLN A 223 -17.40 10.30 14.89
N GLU A 224 -18.56 9.67 14.67
CA GLU A 224 -18.68 8.40 14.00
C GLU A 224 -18.04 8.46 12.59
N ASN A 225 -17.37 7.39 12.19
CA ASN A 225 -16.67 7.26 10.91
C ASN A 225 -15.52 8.24 10.67
N LEU A 226 -15.00 8.90 11.73
CA LEU A 226 -13.83 9.76 11.63
C LEU A 226 -12.73 9.32 12.60
N TRP A 227 -11.57 9.07 12.05
CA TRP A 227 -10.36 8.68 12.79
C TRP A 227 -9.18 9.60 12.46
N VAL A 228 -8.23 9.65 13.35
CA VAL A 228 -6.97 10.38 13.19
C VAL A 228 -5.82 9.46 13.51
N LEU A 229 -4.82 9.44 12.65
CA LEU A 229 -3.48 8.91 12.94
C LEU A 229 -2.54 10.10 13.19
N PRO A 230 -2.16 10.35 14.45
CA PRO A 230 -1.21 11.42 14.75
C PRO A 230 0.17 11.15 14.14
N SER A 231 0.97 12.18 13.98
CA SER A 231 2.36 12.09 13.51
C SER A 231 3.26 11.22 14.41
N GLY A 232 3.02 11.23 15.72
CA GLY A 232 3.91 10.63 16.72
C GLY A 232 5.08 11.55 17.07
N ARG A 233 6.25 10.98 17.35
CA ARG A 233 7.48 11.73 17.61
C ARG A 233 8.02 12.35 16.32
N ILE A 234 8.53 13.58 16.43
CA ILE A 234 9.14 14.28 15.30
C ILE A 234 10.44 13.57 14.92
N PRO A 235 10.57 13.03 13.70
CA PRO A 235 11.82 12.41 13.27
C PRO A 235 12.89 13.48 12.96
N PRO A 236 14.18 13.14 13.02
CA PRO A 236 15.26 14.10 12.71
C PRO A 236 15.14 14.68 11.29
N ASN A 237 14.79 13.86 10.31
CA ASN A 237 14.65 14.22 8.91
C ASN A 237 13.21 13.91 8.41
N PRO A 238 12.24 14.82 8.58
CA PRO A 238 10.83 14.57 8.20
C PRO A 238 10.63 14.18 6.75
N THR A 239 11.27 14.86 5.81
CA THR A 239 11.14 14.59 4.37
C THR A 239 11.65 13.18 4.01
N GLU A 240 12.81 12.80 4.53
CA GLU A 240 13.38 11.47 4.32
C GLU A 240 12.51 10.37 4.96
N PHE A 241 12.01 10.66 6.16
CA PHE A 241 11.07 9.77 6.84
C PHE A 241 9.81 9.51 5.98
N LEU A 242 9.19 10.56 5.43
CA LEU A 242 8.02 10.42 4.56
C LEU A 242 8.33 9.71 3.24
N ALA A 243 9.55 9.83 2.73
CA ALA A 243 10.02 9.13 1.53
C ALA A 243 10.30 7.64 1.76
N ASN A 244 10.31 7.18 3.02
CA ASN A 244 10.63 5.81 3.38
C ASN A 244 9.54 4.85 2.86
N LYS A 245 9.96 3.71 2.30
CA LYS A 245 9.06 2.65 1.81
C LYS A 245 8.09 2.14 2.87
N ARG A 246 8.46 2.20 4.15
CA ARG A 246 7.60 1.83 5.26
C ARG A 246 6.36 2.73 5.38
N VAL A 247 6.48 4.03 5.03
CA VAL A 247 5.31 4.94 4.97
C VAL A 247 4.36 4.52 3.87
N LYS A 248 4.88 4.15 2.70
CA LYS A 248 4.07 3.58 1.61
C LYS A 248 3.33 2.32 2.06
N ALA A 249 4.04 1.38 2.70
CA ALA A 249 3.45 0.15 3.20
C ALA A 249 2.37 0.40 4.26
N LEU A 250 2.58 1.36 5.17
CA LEU A 250 1.57 1.80 6.13
C LEU A 250 0.31 2.28 5.43
N LEU A 251 0.45 3.17 4.43
CA LEU A 251 -0.71 3.68 3.68
C LEU A 251 -1.43 2.58 2.89
N GLU A 252 -0.71 1.61 2.34
CA GLU A 252 -1.30 0.44 1.68
C GLU A 252 -2.14 -0.41 2.63
N ILE A 253 -1.65 -0.66 3.88
CA ILE A 253 -2.41 -1.38 4.90
C ILE A 253 -3.66 -0.58 5.31
N LEU A 254 -3.52 0.72 5.54
CA LEU A 254 -4.62 1.60 5.91
C LEU A 254 -5.69 1.72 4.81
N ARG A 255 -5.32 1.62 3.52
CA ARG A 255 -6.27 1.56 2.39
C ARG A 255 -7.21 0.34 2.46
N GLY A 256 -6.80 -0.74 3.12
CA GLY A 256 -7.65 -1.89 3.36
C GLY A 256 -8.69 -1.68 4.47
N GLU A 257 -8.51 -0.67 5.32
CA GLU A 257 -9.31 -0.42 6.52
C GLU A 257 -10.24 0.79 6.40
N PHE A 258 -9.90 1.76 5.55
CA PHE A 258 -10.60 3.04 5.43
C PHE A 258 -11.00 3.32 3.97
N ASP A 259 -12.20 3.88 3.79
CA ASP A 259 -12.70 4.26 2.46
C ASP A 259 -11.98 5.49 1.91
N ILE A 260 -11.63 6.43 2.80
CA ILE A 260 -10.98 7.69 2.46
C ILE A 260 -9.85 7.96 3.45
N ILE A 261 -8.66 8.26 2.92
CA ILE A 261 -7.48 8.67 3.70
C ILE A 261 -7.10 10.07 3.27
N LEU A 262 -7.11 11.01 4.21
CA LEU A 262 -6.68 12.39 4.02
C LEU A 262 -5.29 12.58 4.64
N LEU A 263 -4.31 12.93 3.83
CA LEU A 263 -2.95 13.25 4.29
C LEU A 263 -2.85 14.75 4.51
N ASP A 264 -2.66 15.17 5.76
CA ASP A 264 -2.39 16.57 6.10
C ASP A 264 -0.89 16.83 5.97
N SER A 265 -0.50 17.80 5.16
CA SER A 265 0.89 18.09 4.82
C SER A 265 1.31 19.50 5.20
N PRO A 266 2.62 19.74 5.45
CA PRO A 266 3.13 21.11 5.56
C PRO A 266 2.96 21.88 4.25
N PRO A 267 3.12 23.23 4.27
CA PRO A 267 2.92 24.09 3.11
C PRO A 267 3.80 23.69 1.90
N ALA A 268 3.18 23.34 0.79
CA ALA A 268 3.84 22.85 -0.42
C ALA A 268 4.78 23.88 -1.06
N ALA A 269 4.53 25.20 -0.88
CA ALA A 269 5.38 26.25 -1.45
C ALA A 269 6.77 26.33 -0.83
N THR A 270 6.94 25.81 0.40
CA THR A 270 8.19 25.96 1.18
C THR A 270 8.86 24.65 1.53
N MET A 271 8.12 23.52 1.47
CA MET A 271 8.57 22.21 1.91
C MET A 271 8.35 21.15 0.84
N SER A 272 9.34 20.28 0.62
CA SER A 272 9.25 19.17 -0.33
C SER A 272 8.42 17.99 0.18
N ASP A 273 7.97 18.03 1.43
CA ASP A 273 7.19 16.96 2.08
C ASP A 273 5.91 16.66 1.30
N ALA A 274 5.20 17.72 0.83
CA ALA A 274 4.00 17.58 0.01
C ALA A 274 4.26 16.87 -1.33
N THR A 275 5.41 17.13 -1.97
CA THR A 275 5.82 16.48 -3.22
C THR A 275 6.13 15.00 -3.02
N VAL A 276 6.70 14.63 -1.87
CA VAL A 276 6.92 13.24 -1.49
C VAL A 276 5.60 12.52 -1.28
N LEU A 277 4.68 13.12 -0.51
CA LEU A 277 3.35 12.57 -0.22
C LEU A 277 2.48 12.45 -1.47
N ALA A 278 2.65 13.36 -2.43
CA ALA A 278 1.91 13.36 -3.70
C ALA A 278 1.97 12.02 -4.45
N ARG A 279 3.09 11.30 -4.33
CA ARG A 279 3.30 9.99 -4.97
C ARG A 279 2.43 8.87 -4.41
N TYR A 280 1.84 9.08 -3.24
CA TYR A 280 0.98 8.11 -2.56
C TYR A 280 -0.51 8.43 -2.71
N CYS A 281 -0.84 9.61 -3.26
CA CYS A 281 -2.20 10.13 -3.32
C CYS A 281 -2.86 9.83 -4.66
N ASP A 282 -4.16 9.54 -4.63
CA ASP A 282 -5.01 9.42 -5.80
C ASP A 282 -5.51 10.80 -6.28
N GLY A 283 -5.42 11.85 -5.43
CA GLY A 283 -5.79 13.21 -5.74
C GLY A 283 -5.25 14.22 -4.72
N ILE A 284 -4.94 15.43 -5.17
CA ILE A 284 -4.44 16.53 -4.34
C ILE A 284 -5.39 17.70 -4.41
N ILE A 285 -5.74 18.23 -3.24
CA ILE A 285 -6.48 19.47 -3.09
C ILE A 285 -5.53 20.54 -2.57
N MET A 286 -5.30 21.59 -3.34
CA MET A 286 -4.52 22.73 -2.91
C MET A 286 -5.38 23.64 -2.03
N VAL A 287 -4.97 23.86 -0.76
CA VAL A 287 -5.67 24.76 0.14
C VAL A 287 -4.95 26.10 0.17
N VAL A 288 -5.66 27.15 -0.30
CA VAL A 288 -5.15 28.52 -0.42
C VAL A 288 -5.83 29.40 0.64
N ARG A 289 -5.04 30.12 1.43
CA ARG A 289 -5.59 31.05 2.44
C ARG A 289 -5.88 32.39 1.81
N ALA A 290 -7.16 32.79 1.85
CA ALA A 290 -7.60 34.09 1.32
C ALA A 290 -6.93 35.27 2.05
N GLY A 291 -6.46 36.25 1.28
CA GLY A 291 -5.84 37.47 1.79
C GLY A 291 -4.47 37.29 2.47
N SER A 292 -3.88 36.08 2.38
CA SER A 292 -2.57 35.79 2.99
C SER A 292 -1.62 35.06 2.01
N THR A 293 -2.11 34.06 1.26
CA THR A 293 -1.28 33.34 0.29
C THR A 293 -1.09 34.17 -0.97
N HIS A 294 0.16 34.48 -1.33
CA HIS A 294 0.48 35.20 -2.55
C HIS A 294 0.37 34.32 -3.79
N LEU A 295 0.01 34.90 -4.92
CA LEU A 295 -0.14 34.17 -6.19
C LEU A 295 1.14 33.44 -6.59
N GLU A 296 2.30 34.03 -6.32
CA GLU A 296 3.62 33.42 -6.61
C GLU A 296 3.88 32.18 -5.75
N GLU A 297 3.44 32.16 -4.48
CA GLU A 297 3.54 30.98 -3.62
C GLU A 297 2.66 29.85 -4.15
N MET A 298 1.45 30.17 -4.61
CA MET A 298 0.54 29.21 -5.21
C MET A 298 1.11 28.63 -6.52
N ARG A 299 1.71 29.48 -7.36
CA ARG A 299 2.38 29.02 -8.60
C ARG A 299 3.55 28.09 -8.31
N ARG A 300 4.43 28.46 -7.37
CA ARG A 300 5.55 27.60 -6.93
C ARG A 300 5.08 26.26 -6.41
N ALA A 301 4.05 26.25 -5.54
CA ALA A 301 3.49 25.01 -5.02
C ALA A 301 2.95 24.13 -6.17
N LYS A 302 2.25 24.74 -7.14
CA LYS A 302 1.76 24.03 -8.33
C LYS A 302 2.90 23.47 -9.17
N GLU A 303 3.91 24.26 -9.49
CA GLU A 303 5.08 23.84 -10.26
C GLU A 303 5.82 22.66 -9.60
N GLN A 304 5.99 22.71 -8.27
CA GLN A 304 6.59 21.59 -7.52
C GLN A 304 5.75 20.31 -7.62
N LEU A 305 4.42 20.41 -7.51
CA LEU A 305 3.54 19.27 -7.65
C LEU A 305 3.51 18.75 -9.10
N ASP A 306 3.47 19.63 -10.09
CA ASP A 306 3.52 19.27 -11.51
C ASP A 306 4.83 18.55 -11.86
N SER A 307 5.96 18.94 -11.26
CA SER A 307 7.28 18.32 -11.51
C SER A 307 7.33 16.82 -11.15
N VAL A 308 6.45 16.37 -10.25
CA VAL A 308 6.30 14.97 -9.87
C VAL A 308 5.02 14.34 -10.44
N GLN A 309 4.38 15.00 -11.40
CA GLN A 309 3.13 14.56 -12.04
C GLN A 309 2.00 14.27 -11.03
N ALA A 310 1.91 15.12 -9.99
CA ALA A 310 0.94 14.97 -8.94
C ALA A 310 -0.50 15.17 -9.46
N PRO A 311 -1.47 14.32 -9.07
CA PRO A 311 -2.84 14.39 -9.57
C PRO A 311 -3.63 15.53 -8.87
N ILE A 312 -3.42 16.79 -9.27
CA ILE A 312 -4.12 17.94 -8.71
C ILE A 312 -5.57 17.94 -9.19
N VAL A 313 -6.52 17.69 -8.28
CA VAL A 313 -7.96 17.66 -8.58
C VAL A 313 -8.63 19.02 -8.42
N GLY A 314 -8.00 19.97 -7.72
CA GLY A 314 -8.52 21.32 -7.57
C GLY A 314 -7.88 22.14 -6.46
N ALA A 315 -8.43 23.34 -6.26
CA ALA A 315 -8.01 24.24 -5.19
C ALA A 315 -9.20 24.72 -4.38
N VAL A 316 -8.99 24.93 -3.08
CA VAL A 316 -9.97 25.46 -2.14
C VAL A 316 -9.45 26.77 -1.57
N LEU A 317 -10.21 27.85 -1.75
CA LEU A 317 -9.95 29.11 -1.09
C LEU A 317 -10.54 29.08 0.32
N ASN A 318 -9.67 29.02 1.33
CA ASN A 318 -10.03 28.92 2.73
C ASN A 318 -9.90 30.28 3.45
N MET A 319 -10.52 30.41 4.62
CA MET A 319 -10.48 31.60 5.50
C MET A 319 -10.94 32.89 4.81
N LEU A 320 -11.87 32.79 3.87
CA LEU A 320 -12.47 33.94 3.21
C LEU A 320 -13.26 34.78 4.22
N ASN A 321 -12.91 36.04 4.38
CA ASN A 321 -13.68 36.94 5.22
C ASN A 321 -14.85 37.57 4.42
N VAL A 322 -15.96 36.85 4.35
CA VAL A 322 -17.16 37.25 3.57
C VAL A 322 -17.69 38.62 3.98
N LYS A 323 -17.44 39.06 5.23
CA LYS A 323 -17.90 40.40 5.70
C LYS A 323 -17.04 41.56 5.17
N LYS A 324 -15.76 41.28 4.83
CA LYS A 324 -14.82 42.30 4.32
C LYS A 324 -14.79 42.39 2.80
N ASP A 325 -15.38 41.43 2.11
CA ASP A 325 -15.40 41.40 0.64
C ASP A 325 -16.84 41.45 0.11
N PRO A 326 -17.33 42.68 -0.25
CA PRO A 326 -18.72 42.90 -0.71
C PRO A 326 -19.04 42.13 -2.00
N TYR A 327 -18.03 41.86 -2.84
CA TYR A 327 -18.19 41.17 -4.11
C TYR A 327 -18.53 39.68 -3.90
N TYR A 328 -17.79 39.00 -3.02
CA TYR A 328 -18.04 37.59 -2.68
C TYR A 328 -19.36 37.43 -1.91
N TYR A 329 -19.68 38.36 -0.99
CA TYR A 329 -20.96 38.35 -0.27
C TYR A 329 -22.13 38.43 -1.25
N LYS A 330 -22.09 39.36 -2.19
CA LYS A 330 -23.16 39.56 -3.19
C LYS A 330 -23.27 38.36 -4.15
N TYR A 331 -22.16 37.82 -4.59
CA TYR A 331 -22.11 36.68 -5.52
C TYR A 331 -22.62 35.38 -4.86
N TYR A 332 -22.14 35.06 -3.66
CA TYR A 332 -22.58 33.87 -2.96
C TYR A 332 -24.00 33.95 -2.47
N VAL A 333 -24.40 35.05 -1.89
CA VAL A 333 -25.78 35.23 -1.40
C VAL A 333 -26.79 35.19 -2.55
N SER A 334 -26.50 35.83 -3.68
CA SER A 334 -27.41 35.76 -4.84
C SER A 334 -27.48 34.37 -5.45
N LYS A 335 -26.38 33.69 -5.61
CA LYS A 335 -26.34 32.32 -6.20
C LYS A 335 -26.96 31.28 -5.28
N TYR A 336 -26.77 31.40 -3.97
CA TYR A 336 -27.43 30.52 -3.00
C TYR A 336 -28.94 30.83 -2.88
N GLN A 337 -29.35 32.09 -2.97
CA GLN A 337 -30.74 32.41 -3.05
C GLN A 337 -31.43 31.86 -4.30
N ASP A 338 -30.78 31.93 -5.45
CA ASP A 338 -31.27 31.34 -6.70
C ASP A 338 -31.31 29.80 -6.67
N TYR A 339 -30.33 29.14 -6.00
CA TYR A 339 -30.29 27.68 -5.85
C TYR A 339 -31.42 27.19 -4.93
N TYR A 340 -31.65 27.84 -3.80
CA TYR A 340 -32.73 27.48 -2.86
C TYR A 340 -34.12 28.00 -3.29
N ALA A 341 -34.17 28.99 -4.16
CA ALA A 341 -35.43 29.43 -4.75
C ALA A 341 -35.99 28.47 -5.80
N LYS A 342 -35.14 27.65 -6.42
CA LYS A 342 -35.55 26.60 -7.35
C LYS A 342 -36.03 25.33 -6.65
N ASP A 343 -35.65 25.10 -5.40
CA ASP A 343 -36.05 23.95 -4.59
C ASP A 343 -37.24 24.37 -3.66
N THR A 344 -38.44 24.40 -4.23
CA THR A 344 -39.70 24.92 -3.62
C THR A 344 -40.23 24.13 -2.42
N LYS A 345 -39.37 23.36 -1.70
CA LYS A 345 -39.77 22.57 -0.52
C LYS A 345 -39.03 22.88 0.79
N VAL A 346 -38.18 23.90 0.85
CA VAL A 346 -37.52 24.29 2.11
C VAL A 346 -38.23 25.48 2.74
N PRO A 347 -38.74 25.38 4.00
CA PRO A 347 -39.42 26.50 4.68
C PRO A 347 -38.45 27.68 4.83
N LYS A 348 -38.90 28.89 4.48
CA LYS A 348 -38.13 30.16 4.55
C LYS A 348 -37.44 30.40 5.90
N ASN A 349 -37.95 29.85 7.00
CA ASN A 349 -37.38 29.98 8.34
C ASN A 349 -36.07 29.22 8.56
N LYS A 350 -35.81 28.13 7.82
CA LYS A 350 -34.53 27.38 7.94
C LYS A 350 -33.36 28.07 7.21
N ALA A 351 -33.64 28.74 6.10
CA ALA A 351 -32.61 29.52 5.39
C ALA A 351 -32.13 30.72 6.25
N GLN A 352 -33.06 31.44 6.93
CA GLN A 352 -32.70 32.56 7.79
C GLN A 352 -31.90 32.12 9.04
N SER A 353 -32.16 30.94 9.61
CA SER A 353 -31.41 30.44 10.77
C SER A 353 -29.96 30.02 10.42
N LEU A 354 -29.74 29.47 9.24
CA LEU A 354 -28.37 29.15 8.75
C LEU A 354 -27.55 30.44 8.54
N PHE A 355 -28.17 31.51 8.10
CA PHE A 355 -27.52 32.81 7.89
C PHE A 355 -27.37 33.64 9.17
N SER A 356 -28.16 33.40 10.22
CA SER A 356 -27.99 34.09 11.52
C SER A 356 -26.69 33.67 12.24
N HIS A 357 -26.18 32.45 12.01
CA HIS A 357 -24.89 31.99 12.56
C HIS A 357 -23.67 32.59 11.85
N LEU A 358 -23.86 33.13 10.63
CA LEU A 358 -22.81 33.84 9.88
C LEU A 358 -22.77 35.36 10.21
N ARG A 359 -23.73 35.87 11.00
CA ARG A 359 -23.81 37.29 11.42
C ARG A 359 -23.17 37.56 12.79
N LYS A 360 -22.72 36.56 13.53
CA LYS A 360 -21.91 36.69 14.74
C LYS A 360 -20.50 36.26 14.44
#